data_eac6c4cc69716d90a1efbcb851a58a41
#
_entry.id   eac6c4cc69716d90a1efbcb851a58a41
#
_cell.length_a   1.000
_cell.length_b   1.000
_cell.length_c   1.000
_cell.angle_alpha   90.00
_cell.angle_beta   90.00
_cell.angle_gamma   90.00
#
_symmetry.space_group_name_H-M   'P 1'
#
loop_
_entity.id
_entity.type
_entity.pdbx_description
1 polymer ?
#
loop_
_entity_poly.entity_id
_entity_poly.type
_entity_poly.pdbx_seq_one_letter_code
_entity_poly.pdbx_strand_id
1 'polypeptide(L)'
;MKKILSLLLIVLMAASCELTKMPQGSISSEGALTSVDDALKFRTDMYLDIRDYLSSGYPIYIQELMSDSFHASSMFGNRDGEYHTWSMVSTMGYVESIWSNSYYNVTLANYLEAGIAKLMENPELSADDKAQLEVILGEAAFLKAFSMFKCVQLYCKPYNASSAATDLGLMLINEPVTDPGNITSYV
;
A
#
# COMPACT_ATOMS: atom_id res chain seq x y z
N MET A 1 -42.49 25.68 -32.34
CA MET A 1 -41.55 26.39 -31.43
C MET A 1 -41.53 25.77 -30.03
N LYS A 2 -42.66 25.54 -29.34
CA LYS A 2 -42.64 24.95 -27.95
C LYS A 2 -41.98 23.56 -27.85
N LYS A 3 -42.16 22.68 -28.86
CA LYS A 3 -41.53 21.34 -28.91
C LYS A 3 -40.01 21.38 -29.10
N ILE A 4 -39.48 22.37 -29.86
CA ILE A 4 -38.06 22.54 -30.05
C ILE A 4 -37.39 23.11 -28.81
N LEU A 5 -38.11 24.01 -28.10
CA LEU A 5 -37.62 24.59 -26.86
C LEU A 5 -37.54 23.54 -25.75
N SER A 6 -38.49 22.60 -25.64
CA SER A 6 -38.45 21.50 -24.66
C SER A 6 -37.36 20.47 -24.99
N LEU A 7 -37.09 20.22 -26.27
CA LEU A 7 -36.00 19.33 -26.67
C LEU A 7 -34.63 19.92 -26.32
N LEU A 8 -34.48 21.24 -26.54
CA LEU A 8 -33.26 21.97 -26.18
C LEU A 8 -33.00 21.97 -24.67
N LEU A 9 -34.06 22.06 -23.86
CA LEU A 9 -33.96 22.02 -22.39
C LEU A 9 -33.52 20.64 -21.87
N ILE A 10 -34.01 19.55 -22.50
CA ILE A 10 -33.62 18.17 -22.16
C ILE A 10 -32.15 17.91 -22.51
N VAL A 11 -31.65 18.40 -23.63
CA VAL A 11 -30.24 18.30 -24.05
C VAL A 11 -29.32 19.07 -23.09
N LEU A 12 -29.73 20.25 -22.62
CA LEU A 12 -29.00 21.04 -21.65
C LEU A 12 -28.93 20.36 -20.27
N MET A 13 -29.97 19.65 -19.84
CA MET A 13 -29.96 18.88 -18.59
C MET A 13 -29.08 17.62 -18.68
N ALA A 14 -28.96 16.99 -19.86
CA ALA A 14 -28.11 15.82 -20.07
C ALA A 14 -26.61 16.15 -20.07
N ALA A 15 -26.24 17.39 -20.39
CA ALA A 15 -24.85 17.87 -20.41
C ALA A 15 -24.31 18.28 -19.02
N SER A 16 -25.16 18.27 -17.98
CA SER A 16 -24.81 18.76 -16.64
C SER A 16 -24.28 17.69 -15.67
N CYS A 17 -24.20 16.42 -16.08
CA CYS A 17 -23.62 15.38 -15.22
C CYS A 17 -22.13 15.23 -15.52
N GLU A 18 -21.30 15.81 -14.68
CA GLU A 18 -19.88 15.44 -14.56
C GLU A 18 -19.81 14.02 -13.97
N LEU A 19 -19.67 13.00 -14.86
CA LEU A 19 -19.69 11.58 -14.46
C LEU A 19 -18.43 11.15 -13.67
N THR A 20 -17.41 12.00 -13.64
CA THR A 20 -16.10 11.76 -13.00
C THR A 20 -15.90 12.61 -11.76
N LYS A 21 -16.91 12.69 -10.89
CA LYS A 21 -16.75 13.40 -9.62
C LYS A 21 -15.94 12.49 -8.67
N MET A 22 -14.68 12.85 -8.45
CA MET A 22 -13.88 12.25 -7.39
C MET A 22 -14.59 12.40 -6.05
N PRO A 23 -14.59 11.38 -5.16
CA PRO A 23 -15.09 11.52 -3.80
C PRO A 23 -14.44 12.72 -3.10
N GLN A 24 -15.20 13.44 -2.28
CA GLN A 24 -14.66 14.56 -1.50
C GLN A 24 -13.49 14.06 -0.63
N GLY A 25 -12.31 14.66 -0.81
CA GLY A 25 -11.09 14.28 -0.08
C GLY A 25 -10.19 13.27 -0.80
N SER A 26 -10.57 12.75 -1.97
CA SER A 26 -9.66 11.95 -2.78
C SER A 26 -8.91 12.83 -3.79
N ILE A 27 -7.61 12.65 -3.86
CA ILE A 27 -6.72 13.29 -4.83
C ILE A 27 -6.49 12.27 -5.96
N SER A 28 -6.51 12.71 -7.22
CA SER A 28 -6.14 11.82 -8.33
C SER A 28 -4.68 11.40 -8.18
N SER A 29 -4.35 10.17 -8.53
CA SER A 29 -2.97 9.68 -8.50
C SER A 29 -2.00 10.57 -9.30
N GLU A 30 -2.49 11.20 -10.39
CA GLU A 30 -1.70 12.14 -11.21
C GLU A 30 -1.45 13.49 -10.53
N GLY A 31 -2.32 13.90 -9.60
CA GLY A 31 -2.23 15.18 -8.86
C GLY A 31 -1.72 15.03 -7.43
N ALA A 32 -1.44 13.82 -6.97
CA ALA A 32 -1.13 13.56 -5.58
C ALA A 32 0.30 13.96 -5.19
N LEU A 33 1.25 13.99 -6.13
CA LEU A 33 2.66 14.27 -5.88
C LEU A 33 3.13 15.37 -6.83
N THR A 34 3.03 16.61 -6.37
CA THR A 34 3.34 17.82 -7.14
C THR A 34 4.46 18.66 -6.54
N SER A 35 4.89 18.33 -5.33
CA SER A 35 5.89 19.07 -4.57
C SER A 35 6.75 18.16 -3.69
N VAL A 36 7.87 18.67 -3.21
CA VAL A 36 8.71 17.99 -2.20
C VAL A 36 7.93 17.73 -0.91
N ASP A 37 7.04 18.67 -0.53
CA ASP A 37 6.19 18.51 0.66
C ASP A 37 5.20 17.34 0.51
N ASP A 38 4.67 17.12 -0.69
CA ASP A 38 3.83 15.95 -0.95
C ASP A 38 4.65 14.65 -0.84
N ALA A 39 5.86 14.62 -1.39
CA ALA A 39 6.75 13.47 -1.25
C ALA A 39 7.06 13.14 0.23
N LEU A 40 7.29 14.17 1.05
CA LEU A 40 7.47 14.03 2.50
C LEU A 40 6.24 13.45 3.20
N LYS A 41 5.04 13.83 2.78
CA LYS A 41 3.78 13.29 3.34
C LYS A 41 3.63 11.81 3.00
N PHE A 42 3.83 11.43 1.73
CA PHE A 42 3.81 10.03 1.31
C PHE A 42 4.81 9.17 2.10
N ARG A 43 6.06 9.62 2.20
CA ARG A 43 7.07 8.95 3.01
C ARG A 43 6.63 8.80 4.47
N THR A 44 6.07 9.85 5.05
CA THR A 44 5.60 9.84 6.44
C THR A 44 4.47 8.84 6.63
N ASP A 45 3.54 8.74 5.68
CA ASP A 45 2.46 7.76 5.71
C ASP A 45 2.99 6.33 5.71
N MET A 46 3.99 6.03 4.86
CA MET A 46 4.67 4.74 4.86
C MET A 46 5.30 4.38 6.22
N TYR A 47 5.96 5.33 6.88
CA TYR A 47 6.52 5.11 8.22
C TYR A 47 5.44 4.86 9.27
N LEU A 48 4.32 5.57 9.19
CA LEU A 48 3.19 5.39 10.11
C LEU A 48 2.56 4.02 9.92
N ASP A 49 2.35 3.58 8.69
CA ASP A 49 1.79 2.28 8.39
C ASP A 49 2.69 1.12 8.88
N ILE A 50 4.00 1.22 8.62
CA ILE A 50 4.96 0.23 9.12
C ILE A 50 4.97 0.20 10.65
N ARG A 51 4.95 1.35 11.31
CA ARG A 51 4.88 1.42 12.76
C ARG A 51 3.63 0.72 13.27
N ASP A 52 2.47 1.02 12.71
CA ASP A 52 1.18 0.60 13.25
C ASP A 52 0.84 -0.86 12.91
N TYR A 53 1.22 -1.33 11.73
CA TYR A 53 0.82 -2.65 11.23
C TYR A 53 1.94 -3.69 11.13
N LEU A 54 3.20 -3.30 11.10
CA LEU A 54 4.30 -4.25 10.88
C LEU A 54 5.31 -4.32 12.03
N SER A 55 5.43 -3.29 12.87
CA SER A 55 6.54 -3.22 13.83
C SER A 55 6.19 -2.66 15.20
N SER A 56 4.91 -2.55 15.57
CA SER A 56 4.52 -2.09 16.91
C SER A 56 3.71 -3.14 17.69
N GLY A 57 3.37 -2.82 18.90
CA GLY A 57 2.60 -3.55 19.91
C GLY A 57 1.92 -4.85 19.49
N TYR A 58 0.81 -4.79 18.74
CA TYR A 58 0.04 -5.96 18.36
C TYR A 58 0.77 -6.89 17.38
N PRO A 59 1.42 -6.41 16.29
CA PRO A 59 2.30 -7.23 15.45
C PRO A 59 3.37 -8.00 16.21
N ILE A 60 4.06 -7.35 17.14
CA ILE A 60 5.09 -8.00 17.95
C ILE A 60 4.45 -9.06 18.86
N TYR A 61 3.36 -8.71 19.56
CA TYR A 61 2.63 -9.60 20.43
C TYR A 61 2.19 -10.89 19.73
N ILE A 62 1.62 -10.80 18.53
CA ILE A 62 1.20 -11.98 17.76
C ILE A 62 2.40 -12.85 17.36
N GLN A 63 3.52 -12.25 16.95
CA GLN A 63 4.73 -13.00 16.61
C GLN A 63 5.31 -13.72 17.83
N GLU A 64 5.24 -13.12 19.01
CA GLU A 64 5.66 -13.75 20.28
C GLU A 64 4.74 -14.90 20.70
N LEU A 65 3.42 -14.81 20.42
CA LEU A 65 2.51 -15.94 20.58
C LEU A 65 2.84 -17.10 19.65
N MET A 66 3.19 -16.81 18.38
CA MET A 66 3.55 -17.83 17.39
C MET A 66 4.90 -18.50 17.66
N SER A 67 5.80 -17.83 18.39
CA SER A 67 7.14 -18.31 18.73
C SER A 67 7.20 -19.04 20.08
N ASP A 68 6.09 -19.27 20.75
CA ASP A 68 5.98 -19.82 22.13
C ASP A 68 6.63 -18.96 23.23
N SER A 69 7.03 -17.72 22.92
CA SER A 69 7.51 -16.77 23.95
C SER A 69 6.38 -16.35 24.89
N PHE A 70 5.15 -16.28 24.33
CA PHE A 70 3.93 -16.08 25.09
C PHE A 70 2.95 -17.23 24.82
N HIS A 71 1.97 -17.39 25.69
CA HIS A 71 0.84 -18.27 25.44
C HIS A 71 -0.48 -17.61 25.83
N ALA A 72 -1.55 -17.97 25.13
CA ALA A 72 -2.89 -17.52 25.46
C ALA A 72 -3.39 -18.21 26.73
N SER A 73 -3.90 -17.43 27.69
CA SER A 73 -4.41 -17.93 28.96
C SER A 73 -5.92 -18.11 28.93
N SER A 74 -6.41 -19.26 29.41
CA SER A 74 -7.84 -19.53 29.59
C SER A 74 -8.51 -18.55 30.57
N MET A 75 -7.75 -17.99 31.54
CA MET A 75 -8.27 -16.96 32.45
C MET A 75 -8.66 -15.66 31.76
N PHE A 76 -8.12 -15.38 30.57
CA PHE A 76 -8.45 -14.22 29.74
C PHE A 76 -9.21 -14.62 28.47
N GLY A 77 -9.98 -15.70 28.53
CA GLY A 77 -10.84 -16.15 27.43
C GLY A 77 -10.07 -16.70 26.24
N ASN A 78 -8.84 -17.18 26.44
CA ASN A 78 -7.96 -17.68 25.36
C ASN A 78 -7.78 -16.70 24.19
N ARG A 79 -7.71 -15.40 24.50
CA ARG A 79 -7.59 -14.35 23.50
C ARG A 79 -6.38 -14.58 22.59
N ASP A 80 -6.60 -14.50 21.28
CA ASP A 80 -5.57 -14.72 20.25
C ASP A 80 -4.91 -16.11 20.29
N GLY A 81 -5.57 -17.09 20.93
CA GLY A 81 -5.05 -18.46 21.11
C GLY A 81 -4.82 -19.21 19.82
N GLU A 82 -5.54 -18.85 18.74
CA GLU A 82 -5.38 -19.42 17.42
C GLU A 82 -3.97 -19.18 16.84
N TYR A 83 -3.33 -18.08 17.18
CA TYR A 83 -1.94 -17.80 16.78
C TYR A 83 -0.97 -18.71 17.52
N HIS A 84 -1.16 -18.91 18.83
CA HIS A 84 -0.33 -19.82 19.62
C HIS A 84 -0.47 -21.27 19.17
N THR A 85 -1.68 -21.71 18.82
CA THR A 85 -1.94 -23.10 18.37
C THR A 85 -1.72 -23.30 16.86
N TRP A 86 -1.29 -22.28 16.14
CA TRP A 86 -1.10 -22.30 14.67
C TRP A 86 -2.35 -22.74 13.89
N SER A 87 -3.53 -22.44 14.42
CA SER A 87 -4.82 -22.72 13.78
C SER A 87 -5.41 -21.52 13.05
N MET A 88 -4.55 -20.65 12.55
CA MET A 88 -4.91 -19.43 11.84
C MET A 88 -5.59 -19.71 10.51
N VAL A 89 -6.51 -18.82 10.14
CA VAL A 89 -7.15 -18.80 8.82
C VAL A 89 -6.91 -17.45 8.14
N SER A 90 -6.94 -17.44 6.82
CA SER A 90 -6.63 -16.26 5.99
C SER A 90 -7.53 -15.03 6.24
N THR A 91 -8.71 -15.25 6.82
CA THR A 91 -9.69 -14.20 7.14
C THR A 91 -9.51 -13.61 8.53
N MET A 92 -8.53 -14.04 9.30
CA MET A 92 -8.22 -13.43 10.59
C MET A 92 -7.59 -12.06 10.39
N GLY A 93 -8.08 -11.07 11.14
CA GLY A 93 -7.75 -9.66 10.91
C GLY A 93 -6.26 -9.35 10.89
N TYR A 94 -5.45 -9.98 11.76
CA TYR A 94 -4.00 -9.79 11.74
C TYR A 94 -3.35 -10.40 10.48
N VAL A 95 -3.77 -11.60 10.09
CA VAL A 95 -3.24 -12.28 8.89
C VAL A 95 -3.58 -11.45 7.64
N GLU A 96 -4.83 -10.96 7.52
CA GLU A 96 -5.23 -10.11 6.43
C GLU A 96 -4.51 -8.75 6.44
N SER A 97 -4.39 -8.13 7.62
CA SER A 97 -3.84 -6.77 7.73
C SER A 97 -2.36 -6.68 7.37
N ILE A 98 -1.53 -7.65 7.75
CA ILE A 98 -0.10 -7.63 7.35
C ILE A 98 0.05 -7.73 5.84
N TRP A 99 -0.71 -8.61 5.20
CA TRP A 99 -0.67 -8.74 3.75
C TRP A 99 -1.08 -7.44 3.07
N SER A 100 -2.25 -6.92 3.40
CA SER A 100 -2.80 -5.71 2.77
C SER A 100 -1.94 -4.48 3.02
N ASN A 101 -1.46 -4.26 4.25
CA ASN A 101 -0.59 -3.11 4.54
C ASN A 101 0.81 -3.25 3.93
N SER A 102 1.35 -4.47 3.81
CA SER A 102 2.61 -4.66 3.09
C SER A 102 2.49 -4.25 1.62
N TYR A 103 1.42 -4.64 0.93
CA TYR A 103 1.18 -4.24 -0.46
C TYR A 103 0.72 -2.79 -0.59
N TYR A 104 0.07 -2.22 0.42
CA TYR A 104 -0.19 -0.79 0.48
C TYR A 104 1.12 0.02 0.46
N ASN A 105 2.11 -0.37 1.28
CA ASN A 105 3.44 0.26 1.26
C ASN A 105 4.17 0.09 -0.08
N VAL A 106 4.05 -1.07 -0.73
CA VAL A 106 4.58 -1.27 -2.08
C VAL A 106 3.93 -0.29 -3.07
N THR A 107 2.63 -0.12 -2.98
CA THR A 107 1.88 0.81 -3.82
C THR A 107 2.32 2.26 -3.60
N LEU A 108 2.42 2.69 -2.33
CA LEU A 108 2.89 4.04 -1.99
C LEU A 108 4.32 4.29 -2.50
N ALA A 109 5.23 3.32 -2.33
CA ALA A 109 6.60 3.43 -2.82
C ALA A 109 6.64 3.60 -4.35
N ASN A 110 5.87 2.79 -5.09
CA ASN A 110 5.82 2.89 -6.54
C ASN A 110 5.27 4.25 -7.02
N TYR A 111 4.23 4.76 -6.37
CA TYR A 111 3.71 6.10 -6.66
C TYR A 111 4.71 7.19 -6.31
N LEU A 112 5.43 7.05 -5.20
CA LEU A 112 6.45 7.98 -4.77
C LEU A 112 7.64 8.00 -5.74
N GLU A 113 8.12 6.83 -6.15
CA GLU A 113 9.19 6.67 -7.16
C GLU A 113 8.81 7.34 -8.49
N ALA A 114 7.62 7.04 -9.03
CA ALA A 114 7.14 7.59 -10.28
C ALA A 114 6.91 9.12 -10.20
N GLY A 115 6.33 9.59 -9.10
CA GLY A 115 6.07 11.01 -8.89
C GLY A 115 7.34 11.83 -8.69
N ILE A 116 8.33 11.32 -7.95
CA ILE A 116 9.62 11.98 -7.77
C ILE A 116 10.38 12.03 -9.10
N ALA A 117 10.37 10.95 -9.90
CA ALA A 117 11.00 10.95 -11.21
C ALA A 117 10.44 12.10 -12.08
N LYS A 118 9.12 12.32 -12.06
CA LYS A 118 8.48 13.42 -12.77
C LYS A 118 8.85 14.79 -12.19
N LEU A 119 8.92 14.93 -10.86
CA LEU A 119 9.35 16.18 -10.22
C LEU A 119 10.77 16.56 -10.58
N MET A 120 11.68 15.57 -10.67
CA MET A 120 13.09 15.78 -11.02
C MET A 120 13.29 16.35 -12.45
N GLU A 121 12.31 16.22 -13.34
CA GLU A 121 12.33 16.81 -14.68
C GLU A 121 12.14 18.34 -14.65
N ASN A 122 11.67 18.91 -13.54
CA ASN A 122 11.45 20.35 -13.40
C ASN A 122 12.80 21.09 -13.31
N PRO A 123 13.15 21.96 -14.28
CA PRO A 123 14.41 22.70 -14.26
C PRO A 123 14.49 23.75 -13.15
N GLU A 124 13.35 24.19 -12.61
CA GLU A 124 13.27 25.17 -11.53
C GLU A 124 13.50 24.54 -10.14
N LEU A 125 13.61 23.21 -10.05
CA LEU A 125 13.82 22.52 -8.78
C LEU A 125 15.23 22.85 -8.23
N SER A 126 15.29 23.32 -6.99
CA SER A 126 16.55 23.65 -6.34
C SER A 126 17.45 22.43 -6.12
N ALA A 127 18.77 22.64 -5.96
CA ALA A 127 19.68 21.56 -5.65
C ALA A 127 19.36 20.89 -4.30
N ASP A 128 18.91 21.66 -3.32
CA ASP A 128 18.54 21.17 -2.00
C ASP A 128 17.28 20.29 -2.10
N ASP A 129 16.28 20.72 -2.89
CA ASP A 129 15.06 19.92 -3.13
C ASP A 129 15.38 18.59 -3.82
N LYS A 130 16.27 18.61 -4.81
CA LYS A 130 16.74 17.39 -5.49
C LYS A 130 17.40 16.44 -4.53
N ALA A 131 18.33 16.94 -3.70
CA ALA A 131 18.99 16.13 -2.69
C ALA A 131 18.00 15.53 -1.69
N GLN A 132 16.98 16.30 -1.28
CA GLN A 132 15.92 15.81 -0.38
C GLN A 132 15.08 14.72 -1.03
N LEU A 133 14.71 14.87 -2.30
CA LEU A 133 13.96 13.86 -3.05
C LEU A 133 14.75 12.55 -3.23
N GLU A 134 16.07 12.63 -3.44
CA GLU A 134 16.95 11.44 -3.49
C GLU A 134 16.95 10.69 -2.15
N VAL A 135 17.00 11.39 -1.02
CA VAL A 135 16.89 10.79 0.30
C VAL A 135 15.54 10.09 0.47
N ILE A 136 14.45 10.74 0.08
CA ILE A 136 13.10 10.18 0.16
C ILE A 136 12.97 8.91 -0.69
N LEU A 137 13.58 8.87 -1.88
CA LEU A 137 13.62 7.65 -2.71
C LEU A 137 14.34 6.50 -2.01
N GLY A 138 15.47 6.78 -1.38
CA GLY A 138 16.19 5.78 -0.59
C GLY A 138 15.37 5.23 0.58
N GLU A 139 14.67 6.11 1.29
CA GLU A 139 13.77 5.73 2.38
C GLU A 139 12.58 4.91 1.86
N ALA A 140 11.95 5.30 0.75
CA ALA A 140 10.84 4.57 0.14
C ALA A 140 11.25 3.16 -0.31
N ALA A 141 12.42 3.03 -0.94
CA ALA A 141 12.98 1.73 -1.32
C ALA A 141 13.24 0.83 -0.10
N PHE A 142 13.78 1.39 0.98
CA PHE A 142 13.98 0.66 2.23
C PHE A 142 12.65 0.20 2.84
N LEU A 143 11.66 1.08 2.94
CA LEU A 143 10.34 0.77 3.52
C LEU A 143 9.58 -0.26 2.69
N LYS A 144 9.65 -0.18 1.35
CA LYS A 144 9.14 -1.20 0.42
C LYS A 144 9.79 -2.57 0.68
N ALA A 145 11.11 -2.60 0.73
CA ALA A 145 11.85 -3.84 0.99
C ALA A 145 11.54 -4.42 2.38
N PHE A 146 11.43 -3.58 3.41
CA PHE A 146 11.07 -4.00 4.76
C PHE A 146 9.68 -4.61 4.82
N SER A 147 8.68 -3.97 4.18
CA SER A 147 7.30 -4.48 4.12
C SER A 147 7.24 -5.84 3.43
N MET A 148 7.93 -5.98 2.29
CA MET A 148 8.02 -7.25 1.57
C MET A 148 8.75 -8.32 2.37
N PHE A 149 9.81 -7.96 3.10
CA PHE A 149 10.53 -8.88 3.97
C PHE A 149 9.64 -9.42 5.10
N LYS A 150 8.85 -8.57 5.75
CA LYS A 150 7.85 -9.00 6.74
C LYS A 150 6.82 -9.94 6.14
N CYS A 151 6.36 -9.64 4.94
CA CYS A 151 5.42 -10.48 4.21
C CYS A 151 6.01 -11.86 3.87
N VAL A 152 7.24 -11.91 3.38
CA VAL A 152 7.95 -13.18 3.10
C VAL A 152 8.05 -14.05 4.36
N GLN A 153 8.41 -13.47 5.49
CA GLN A 153 8.57 -14.22 6.75
C GLN A 153 7.28 -14.90 7.22
N LEU A 154 6.12 -14.31 6.91
CA LEU A 154 4.83 -14.76 7.44
C LEU A 154 4.03 -15.61 6.44
N TYR A 155 4.21 -15.41 5.13
CA TYR A 155 3.36 -16.04 4.12
C TYR A 155 4.09 -16.98 3.17
N CYS A 156 5.43 -16.94 3.14
CA CYS A 156 6.20 -17.81 2.27
C CYS A 156 6.83 -18.97 3.04
N LYS A 157 7.09 -20.05 2.33
CA LYS A 157 7.89 -21.15 2.89
C LYS A 157 9.34 -20.68 3.12
N PRO A 158 10.00 -21.23 4.13
CA PRO A 158 11.44 -21.03 4.29
C PRO A 158 12.18 -21.47 3.00
N TYR A 159 13.21 -20.70 2.62
CA TYR A 159 13.99 -21.03 1.41
C TYR A 159 14.58 -22.44 1.50
N ASN A 160 14.30 -23.23 0.48
CA ASN A 160 14.89 -24.55 0.28
C ASN A 160 15.35 -24.69 -1.19
N ALA A 161 16.64 -24.87 -1.40
CA ALA A 161 17.23 -24.94 -2.73
C ALA A 161 16.61 -26.05 -3.64
N SER A 162 16.08 -27.13 -3.05
CA SER A 162 15.47 -28.24 -3.80
C SER A 162 14.05 -27.93 -4.30
N SER A 163 13.33 -27.00 -3.69
CA SER A 163 11.95 -26.64 -4.03
C SER A 163 11.77 -25.18 -4.46
N ALA A 164 12.81 -24.36 -4.37
CA ALA A 164 12.73 -22.92 -4.63
C ALA A 164 12.18 -22.54 -6.02
N ALA A 165 12.38 -23.40 -7.02
CA ALA A 165 11.86 -23.18 -8.37
C ALA A 165 10.32 -23.40 -8.49
N THR A 166 9.70 -24.04 -7.51
CA THR A 166 8.27 -24.41 -7.52
C THR A 166 7.48 -23.85 -6.34
N ASP A 167 8.18 -23.39 -5.30
CA ASP A 167 7.53 -22.75 -4.16
C ASP A 167 6.97 -21.37 -4.54
N LEU A 168 5.74 -21.10 -4.12
CA LEU A 168 5.12 -19.80 -4.33
C LEU A 168 5.79 -18.74 -3.44
N GLY A 169 6.10 -17.61 -4.06
CA GLY A 169 6.62 -16.42 -3.40
C GLY A 169 5.60 -15.29 -3.37
N LEU A 170 6.11 -14.07 -3.17
CA LEU A 170 5.32 -12.85 -3.23
C LEU A 170 5.31 -12.30 -4.65
N MET A 171 4.22 -11.62 -5.03
CA MET A 171 4.16 -10.85 -6.27
C MET A 171 5.05 -9.61 -6.14
N LEU A 172 5.95 -9.40 -7.10
CA LEU A 172 6.81 -8.22 -7.14
C LEU A 172 6.18 -7.18 -8.08
N ILE A 173 5.56 -6.17 -7.49
CA ILE A 173 4.94 -5.05 -8.21
C ILE A 173 5.92 -3.88 -8.20
N ASN A 174 6.43 -3.50 -9.38
CA ASN A 174 7.51 -2.51 -9.51
C ASN A 174 7.07 -1.17 -10.11
N GLU A 175 5.79 -1.00 -10.41
CA GLU A 175 5.24 0.23 -10.96
C GLU A 175 3.85 0.52 -10.36
N PRO A 176 3.36 1.76 -10.44
CA PRO A 176 2.03 2.11 -9.96
C PRO A 176 0.95 1.31 -10.67
N VAL A 177 0.07 0.66 -9.90
CA VAL A 177 -1.08 -0.07 -10.44
C VAL A 177 -2.18 0.92 -10.76
N THR A 178 -2.40 1.21 -12.03
CA THR A 178 -3.44 2.12 -12.51
C THR A 178 -4.72 1.40 -12.96
N ASP A 179 -4.62 0.10 -13.26
CA ASP A 179 -5.75 -0.77 -13.58
C ASP A 179 -5.78 -2.00 -12.66
N PRO A 180 -6.47 -1.94 -11.51
CA PRO A 180 -6.56 -3.09 -10.58
C PRO A 180 -7.22 -4.33 -11.19
N GLY A 181 -8.00 -4.18 -12.26
CA GLY A 181 -8.62 -5.30 -12.99
C GLY A 181 -7.62 -6.13 -13.79
N ASN A 182 -6.41 -5.61 -14.01
CA ASN A 182 -5.37 -6.26 -14.80
C ASN A 182 -4.02 -6.31 -14.04
N ILE A 183 -4.07 -6.67 -12.76
CA ILE A 183 -2.89 -6.66 -11.89
C ILE A 183 -1.74 -7.53 -12.39
N THR A 184 -2.03 -8.59 -13.15
CA THR A 184 -1.01 -9.48 -13.70
C THR A 184 -0.08 -8.82 -14.72
N SER A 185 -0.46 -7.66 -15.27
CA SER A 185 0.40 -6.89 -16.17
C SER A 185 1.52 -6.13 -15.44
N TYR A 186 1.45 -6.02 -14.11
CA TYR A 186 2.39 -5.28 -13.26
C TYR A 186 3.38 -6.18 -12.48
N VAL A 187 3.32 -7.50 -12.69
CA VAL A 187 4.10 -8.52 -11.95
C VAL A 187 5.23 -9.07 -12.81
#